data_94bf1368ccfa482cd688e24623fe2fcb
#
_entry.id   94bf1368ccfa482cd688e24623fe2fcb
#
_cell.length_a   1.000
_cell.length_b   1.000
_cell.length_c   1.000
_cell.angle_alpha   90.00
_cell.angle_beta   90.00
_cell.angle_gamma   90.00
#
_symmetry.space_group_name_H-M   'P 1'
#
loop_
_entity.id
_entity.type
_entity.pdbx_description
1 polymer ?
#
loop_
_entity_poly.entity_id
_entity_poly.type
_entity_poly.pdbx_seq_one_letter_code
_entity_poly.pdbx_strand_id
1 'polypeptide(L)'
;RIKQAHLLRETFEGHPPLVVSPYDAELYGHWWFEGPQFIDFFFKKIHFDQNDIQCITPGDFLDSGLPIQVQKPTASSWGEAGYYKVWINEGNSWMYPFQHDAERRMTILADRFRVQSSEFQVPDQELGTRNLELETRILNQLARELLLAQSSDWAFQIYQGTTVEYSSRRFQSHIQRFNMLADMLESGEVDHDLLAEIENRDNIFQEINYKIYRS
;
A
#
# COMPACT_ATOMS: atom_id res chain seq x y z
N ARG A 1 -7.41 -31.22 0.94
CA ARG A 1 -7.92 -30.08 1.72
C ARG A 1 -9.45 -30.14 1.92
N ILE A 2 -10.26 -30.38 0.88
CA ILE A 2 -11.75 -30.47 0.99
C ILE A 2 -12.17 -31.54 2.01
N LYS A 3 -11.57 -32.74 1.97
CA LYS A 3 -11.86 -33.78 2.98
C LYS A 3 -11.51 -33.34 4.41
N GLN A 4 -10.41 -32.61 4.61
CA GLN A 4 -10.08 -32.03 5.92
C GLN A 4 -11.09 -30.95 6.33
N ALA A 5 -11.55 -30.15 5.38
CA ALA A 5 -12.56 -29.13 5.64
C ALA A 5 -13.90 -29.74 6.08
N HIS A 6 -14.33 -30.84 5.50
CA HIS A 6 -15.52 -31.58 5.93
C HIS A 6 -15.39 -32.13 7.35
N LEU A 7 -14.23 -32.74 7.68
CA LEU A 7 -13.95 -33.22 9.03
C LEU A 7 -13.93 -32.09 10.07
N LEU A 8 -13.34 -30.95 9.72
CA LEU A 8 -13.31 -29.77 10.59
C LEU A 8 -14.69 -29.16 10.80
N ARG A 9 -15.58 -29.21 9.81
CA ARG A 9 -16.95 -28.71 9.92
C ARG A 9 -17.75 -29.41 11.01
N GLU A 10 -17.58 -30.73 11.16
CA GLU A 10 -18.19 -31.50 12.24
C GLU A 10 -17.65 -31.09 13.62
N THR A 11 -16.35 -30.76 13.67
CA THR A 11 -15.69 -30.33 14.90
C THR A 11 -16.05 -28.91 15.34
N PHE A 12 -16.34 -28.03 14.37
CA PHE A 12 -16.65 -26.61 14.62
C PHE A 12 -18.13 -26.24 14.49
N GLU A 13 -19.00 -27.13 14.94
CA GLU A 13 -20.45 -26.88 15.11
C GLU A 13 -21.15 -26.35 13.84
N GLY A 14 -20.71 -26.83 12.67
CA GLY A 14 -21.34 -26.49 11.38
C GLY A 14 -20.87 -25.19 10.75
N HIS A 15 -19.92 -24.48 11.33
CA HIS A 15 -19.31 -23.33 10.66
C HIS A 15 -18.53 -23.73 9.39
N PRO A 16 -18.64 -22.97 8.30
CA PRO A 16 -17.89 -23.26 7.10
C PRO A 16 -16.38 -23.10 7.37
N PRO A 17 -15.55 -24.08 6.98
CA PRO A 17 -14.11 -24.00 7.17
C PRO A 17 -13.51 -22.94 6.26
N LEU A 18 -12.65 -22.10 6.82
CA LEU A 18 -11.86 -21.12 6.09
C LEU A 18 -10.45 -21.66 5.81
N VAL A 19 -10.00 -21.57 4.57
CA VAL A 19 -8.62 -21.83 4.20
C VAL A 19 -7.96 -20.52 3.78
N VAL A 20 -6.97 -20.08 4.53
CA VAL A 20 -6.15 -18.92 4.18
C VAL A 20 -4.86 -19.43 3.55
N SER A 21 -4.54 -18.94 2.36
CA SER A 21 -3.33 -19.27 1.61
C SER A 21 -2.57 -18.00 1.26
N PRO A 22 -1.74 -17.47 2.17
CA PRO A 22 -0.92 -16.31 1.90
C PRO A 22 0.23 -16.69 0.95
N TYR A 23 0.38 -15.95 -0.13
CA TYR A 23 1.48 -16.05 -1.07
C TYR A 23 2.04 -14.67 -1.34
N ASP A 24 3.35 -14.59 -1.44
CA ASP A 24 4.03 -13.36 -1.85
C ASP A 24 3.65 -13.03 -3.30
N ALA A 25 3.26 -11.79 -3.55
CA ALA A 25 2.76 -11.36 -4.86
C ALA A 25 3.83 -11.45 -5.96
N GLU A 26 5.09 -11.22 -5.62
CA GLU A 26 6.22 -11.29 -6.55
C GLU A 26 6.48 -12.69 -7.10
N LEU A 27 6.00 -13.75 -6.44
CA LEU A 27 6.08 -15.10 -6.99
C LEU A 27 5.38 -15.19 -8.35
N TYR A 28 4.31 -14.41 -8.54
CA TYR A 28 3.48 -14.43 -9.72
C TYR A 28 3.96 -13.42 -10.76
N GLY A 29 4.91 -13.84 -11.59
CA GLY A 29 5.47 -13.06 -12.68
C GLY A 29 6.95 -12.68 -12.48
N HIS A 30 7.42 -12.53 -11.25
CA HIS A 30 8.84 -12.24 -10.96
C HIS A 30 9.68 -13.52 -10.88
N TRP A 31 9.23 -14.51 -10.10
CA TRP A 31 9.89 -15.81 -9.96
C TRP A 31 9.26 -16.92 -10.80
N TRP A 32 8.00 -16.78 -11.12
CA TRP A 32 7.22 -17.73 -11.88
C TRP A 32 6.53 -17.04 -13.06
N PHE A 33 7.09 -17.22 -14.25
CA PHE A 33 6.65 -16.53 -15.47
C PHE A 33 5.17 -16.76 -15.78
N GLU A 34 4.67 -17.99 -15.61
CA GLU A 34 3.28 -18.35 -15.85
C GLU A 34 2.35 -18.05 -14.66
N GLY A 35 2.89 -17.50 -13.58
CA GLY A 35 2.14 -17.24 -12.36
C GLY A 35 0.87 -16.42 -12.55
N PRO A 36 0.88 -15.30 -13.30
CA PRO A 36 -0.34 -14.52 -13.56
C PRO A 36 -1.42 -15.33 -14.28
N GLN A 37 -1.04 -16.12 -15.29
CA GLN A 37 -1.98 -17.01 -16.01
C GLN A 37 -2.51 -18.11 -15.09
N PHE A 38 -1.66 -18.67 -14.23
CA PHE A 38 -2.09 -19.67 -13.26
C PHE A 38 -3.17 -19.12 -12.34
N ILE A 39 -2.99 -17.91 -11.78
CA ILE A 39 -3.99 -17.28 -10.93
C ILE A 39 -5.30 -17.06 -11.68
N ASP A 40 -5.24 -16.55 -12.90
CA ASP A 40 -6.44 -16.32 -13.74
C ASP A 40 -7.20 -17.64 -13.96
N PHE A 41 -6.53 -18.69 -14.39
CA PHE A 41 -7.14 -20.00 -14.59
C PHE A 41 -7.61 -20.64 -13.27
N PHE A 42 -6.89 -20.46 -12.19
CA PHE A 42 -7.26 -20.99 -10.89
C PHE A 42 -8.58 -20.39 -10.40
N PHE A 43 -8.73 -19.07 -10.46
CA PHE A 43 -9.99 -18.42 -10.07
C PHE A 43 -11.14 -18.77 -11.03
N LYS A 44 -10.89 -18.84 -12.34
CA LYS A 44 -11.88 -19.30 -13.29
C LYS A 44 -12.36 -20.72 -12.99
N LYS A 45 -11.46 -21.64 -12.68
CA LYS A 45 -11.82 -23.00 -12.29
C LYS A 45 -12.63 -23.07 -11.01
N ILE A 46 -12.25 -22.29 -10.00
CA ILE A 46 -13.03 -22.23 -8.75
C ILE A 46 -14.43 -21.69 -9.05
N HIS A 47 -14.56 -20.68 -9.89
CA HIS A 47 -15.85 -20.06 -10.17
C HIS A 47 -16.76 -20.89 -11.08
N PHE A 48 -16.22 -21.53 -12.12
CA PHE A 48 -17.02 -22.17 -13.16
C PHE A 48 -17.10 -23.70 -13.08
N ASP A 49 -16.07 -24.37 -12.56
CA ASP A 49 -15.91 -25.81 -12.69
C ASP A 49 -16.33 -26.61 -11.44
N GLN A 50 -16.71 -25.94 -10.36
CA GLN A 50 -17.05 -26.61 -9.10
C GLN A 50 -17.95 -25.72 -8.21
N ASN A 51 -18.56 -26.32 -7.16
CA ASN A 51 -19.43 -25.65 -6.20
C ASN A 51 -19.03 -25.87 -4.72
N ASP A 52 -17.90 -26.53 -4.49
CA ASP A 52 -17.46 -26.91 -3.13
C ASP A 52 -16.66 -25.80 -2.44
N ILE A 53 -16.07 -24.88 -3.20
CA ILE A 53 -15.18 -23.81 -2.70
C ILE A 53 -15.69 -22.47 -3.22
N GLN A 54 -15.80 -21.51 -2.31
CA GLN A 54 -16.04 -20.10 -2.63
C GLN A 54 -14.83 -19.27 -2.25
N CYS A 55 -14.34 -18.44 -3.19
CA CYS A 55 -13.36 -17.41 -2.89
C CYS A 55 -14.06 -16.21 -2.24
N ILE A 56 -13.49 -15.72 -1.16
CA ILE A 56 -13.94 -14.52 -0.45
C ILE A 56 -12.74 -13.66 -0.09
N THR A 57 -12.95 -12.38 0.10
CA THR A 57 -11.94 -11.49 0.65
C THR A 57 -11.91 -11.59 2.18
N PRO A 58 -10.79 -11.22 2.84
CA PRO A 58 -10.77 -11.10 4.30
C PRO A 58 -11.85 -10.16 4.84
N GLY A 59 -12.18 -9.08 4.13
CA GLY A 59 -13.26 -8.16 4.49
C GLY A 59 -14.61 -8.84 4.49
N ASP A 60 -14.99 -9.55 3.41
CA ASP A 60 -16.24 -10.29 3.32
C ASP A 60 -16.37 -11.34 4.44
N PHE A 61 -15.23 -11.96 4.82
CA PHE A 61 -15.23 -12.91 5.94
C PHE A 61 -15.50 -12.22 7.27
N LEU A 62 -14.90 -11.07 7.53
CA LEU A 62 -15.16 -10.29 8.75
C LEU A 62 -16.63 -9.83 8.83
N ASP A 63 -17.21 -9.43 7.70
CA ASP A 63 -18.60 -8.97 7.59
C ASP A 63 -19.62 -10.11 7.66
N SER A 64 -19.18 -11.37 7.53
CA SER A 64 -20.07 -12.55 7.57
C SER A 64 -20.74 -12.81 8.91
N GLY A 65 -20.28 -12.17 9.99
CA GLY A 65 -20.75 -12.42 11.35
C GLY A 65 -20.33 -13.78 11.94
N LEU A 66 -19.48 -14.53 11.26
CA LEU A 66 -18.92 -15.78 11.78
C LEU A 66 -17.98 -15.51 12.95
N PRO A 67 -17.86 -16.45 13.90
CA PRO A 67 -16.92 -16.31 15.00
C PRO A 67 -15.48 -16.19 14.50
N ILE A 68 -14.78 -15.17 14.94
CA ILE A 68 -13.36 -14.94 14.66
C ILE A 68 -12.54 -15.03 15.94
N GLN A 69 -11.34 -15.56 15.80
CA GLN A 69 -10.37 -15.58 16.90
C GLN A 69 -9.59 -14.26 16.90
N VAL A 70 -9.50 -13.65 18.08
CA VAL A 70 -8.61 -12.52 18.31
C VAL A 70 -7.34 -13.03 18.94
N GLN A 71 -6.20 -12.86 18.26
CA GLN A 71 -4.90 -13.31 18.72
C GLN A 71 -3.88 -12.18 18.71
N LYS A 72 -2.96 -12.23 19.65
CA LYS A 72 -1.79 -11.37 19.68
C LYS A 72 -0.56 -12.21 19.34
N PRO A 73 -0.11 -12.22 18.08
CA PRO A 73 1.09 -12.96 17.70
C PRO A 73 2.32 -12.40 18.40
N THR A 74 3.32 -13.26 18.62
CA THR A 74 4.64 -12.84 19.08
C THR A 74 5.26 -11.91 18.03
N ALA A 75 5.96 -10.86 18.50
CA ALA A 75 6.69 -9.98 17.62
C ALA A 75 7.73 -10.76 16.80
N SER A 76 7.57 -10.73 15.49
CA SER A 76 8.40 -11.43 14.52
C SER A 76 8.31 -10.78 13.17
N SER A 77 9.19 -11.16 12.26
CA SER A 77 9.11 -10.77 10.86
C SER A 77 9.44 -11.95 9.95
N TRP A 78 9.19 -11.80 8.65
CA TRP A 78 9.66 -12.76 7.64
C TRP A 78 11.19 -12.78 7.52
N GLY A 79 11.91 -11.81 8.08
CA GLY A 79 13.35 -11.69 8.00
C GLY A 79 14.14 -12.86 8.62
N GLU A 80 15.47 -12.78 8.53
CA GLU A 80 16.40 -13.79 9.01
C GLU A 80 16.09 -14.22 10.46
N ALA A 81 15.93 -15.51 10.68
CA ALA A 81 15.58 -16.11 11.97
C ALA A 81 14.29 -15.58 12.62
N GLY A 82 13.39 -14.98 11.84
CA GLY A 82 12.16 -14.36 12.34
C GLY A 82 12.35 -12.99 12.99
N TYR A 83 13.55 -12.41 12.90
CA TYR A 83 13.89 -11.10 13.45
C TYR A 83 13.95 -10.02 12.37
N TYR A 84 14.23 -8.79 12.77
CA TYR A 84 14.13 -7.60 11.93
C TYR A 84 15.39 -7.23 11.15
N LYS A 85 16.46 -8.04 11.21
CA LYS A 85 17.78 -7.73 10.65
C LYS A 85 17.75 -7.45 9.13
N VAL A 86 16.86 -8.10 8.39
CA VAL A 86 16.68 -7.82 6.95
C VAL A 86 16.16 -6.41 6.72
N TRP A 87 15.23 -5.98 7.58
CA TRP A 87 14.51 -4.71 7.43
C TRP A 87 15.24 -3.54 8.06
N ILE A 88 15.94 -3.76 9.19
CA ILE A 88 16.66 -2.72 9.94
C ILE A 88 18.05 -3.22 10.28
N ASN A 89 19.06 -2.65 9.63
CA ASN A 89 20.48 -2.96 9.85
C ASN A 89 21.36 -1.75 9.46
N GLU A 90 22.66 -1.84 9.66
CA GLU A 90 23.62 -0.76 9.38
C GLU A 90 23.57 -0.28 7.91
N GLY A 91 23.25 -1.17 6.96
CA GLY A 91 23.18 -0.84 5.54
C GLY A 91 21.94 -0.07 5.11
N ASN A 92 20.80 -0.25 5.82
CA ASN A 92 19.52 0.31 5.39
C ASN A 92 18.83 1.22 6.44
N SER A 93 19.31 1.26 7.68
CA SER A 93 18.70 2.07 8.76
C SER A 93 18.65 3.58 8.46
N TRP A 94 19.52 4.06 7.59
CA TRP A 94 19.56 5.45 7.14
C TRP A 94 18.28 5.91 6.40
N MET A 95 17.49 4.96 5.85
CA MET A 95 16.27 5.27 5.11
C MET A 95 15.14 5.75 6.03
N TYR A 96 15.01 5.17 7.21
CA TYR A 96 13.85 5.36 8.10
C TYR A 96 13.64 6.78 8.61
N PRO A 97 14.68 7.56 8.96
CA PRO A 97 14.48 8.96 9.33
C PRO A 97 13.77 9.79 8.25
N PHE A 98 14.13 9.58 6.98
CA PHE A 98 13.50 10.26 5.85
C PHE A 98 12.08 9.78 5.62
N GLN A 99 11.85 8.47 5.73
CA GLN A 99 10.53 7.88 5.60
C GLN A 99 9.57 8.38 6.68
N HIS A 100 9.99 8.34 7.94
CA HIS A 100 9.18 8.81 9.07
C HIS A 100 8.91 10.32 9.01
N ASP A 101 9.84 11.10 8.49
CA ASP A 101 9.60 12.53 8.28
C ASP A 101 8.55 12.77 7.19
N ALA A 102 8.63 12.04 6.08
CA ALA A 102 7.64 12.09 5.02
C ALA A 102 6.26 11.61 5.49
N GLU A 103 6.16 10.54 6.28
CA GLU A 103 4.92 10.04 6.89
C GLU A 103 4.25 11.11 7.76
N ARG A 104 5.02 11.74 8.64
CA ARG A 104 4.54 12.81 9.50
C ARG A 104 4.09 14.03 8.70
N ARG A 105 4.88 14.44 7.71
CA ARG A 105 4.56 15.56 6.82
C ARG A 105 3.28 15.28 6.01
N MET A 106 3.11 14.05 5.51
CA MET A 106 1.90 13.62 4.80
C MET A 106 0.64 13.75 5.66
N THR A 107 0.68 13.30 6.91
CA THR A 107 -0.44 13.41 7.85
C THR A 107 -0.79 14.88 8.13
N ILE A 108 0.21 15.71 8.41
CA ILE A 108 0.01 17.15 8.64
C ILE A 108 -0.64 17.83 7.43
N LEU A 109 -0.14 17.54 6.22
CA LEU A 109 -0.70 18.11 4.99
C LEU A 109 -2.12 17.60 4.74
N ALA A 110 -2.40 16.32 4.92
CA ALA A 110 -3.72 15.75 4.74
C ALA A 110 -4.75 16.37 5.70
N ASP A 111 -4.37 16.64 6.95
CA ASP A 111 -5.23 17.29 7.94
C ASP A 111 -5.43 18.79 7.65
N ARG A 112 -4.36 19.51 7.28
CA ARG A 112 -4.42 20.93 6.93
C ARG A 112 -5.44 21.21 5.83
N PHE A 113 -5.45 20.41 4.77
CA PHE A 113 -6.39 20.56 3.66
C PHE A 113 -7.80 20.03 3.94
N ARG A 114 -8.04 19.41 5.10
CA ARG A 114 -9.38 19.12 5.60
C ARG A 114 -10.10 20.39 6.07
N VAL A 115 -9.39 21.24 6.80
CA VAL A 115 -9.96 22.45 7.43
C VAL A 115 -10.38 23.45 6.36
N GLN A 116 -9.58 23.63 5.31
CA GLN A 116 -9.87 24.59 4.23
C GLN A 116 -11.12 24.21 3.41
N SER A 117 -11.41 22.93 3.28
CA SER A 117 -12.62 22.46 2.54
C SER A 117 -13.92 22.65 3.32
N SER A 118 -13.87 22.87 4.63
CA SER A 118 -15.04 23.00 5.52
C SER A 118 -15.37 24.45 5.91
N GLU A 119 -14.43 25.37 5.82
CA GLU A 119 -14.60 26.74 6.36
C GLU A 119 -14.78 27.84 5.31
N PHE A 120 -14.54 27.60 4.02
CA PHE A 120 -14.66 28.63 3.00
C PHE A 120 -15.70 28.27 1.91
N GLN A 121 -16.91 28.74 2.11
CA GLN A 121 -17.79 29.11 1.01
C GLN A 121 -17.31 30.46 0.48
N VAL A 122 -16.32 30.47 -0.43
CA VAL A 122 -15.87 31.69 -1.10
C VAL A 122 -16.87 32.05 -2.20
N PRO A 123 -17.26 33.34 -2.37
CA PRO A 123 -18.21 33.77 -3.39
C PRO A 123 -17.73 33.59 -4.85
N ASP A 124 -16.46 33.26 -5.07
CA ASP A 124 -15.89 33.02 -6.39
C ASP A 124 -15.70 31.50 -6.61
N GLN A 125 -16.81 30.84 -6.99
CA GLN A 125 -16.89 29.38 -7.10
C GLN A 125 -15.88 28.76 -8.07
N GLU A 126 -15.49 29.45 -9.15
CA GLU A 126 -14.57 28.88 -10.15
C GLU A 126 -13.10 28.84 -9.68
N LEU A 127 -12.64 29.86 -8.99
CA LEU A 127 -11.24 29.95 -8.53
C LEU A 127 -10.99 29.03 -7.34
N GLY A 128 -11.94 28.94 -6.40
CA GLY A 128 -11.88 28.04 -5.26
C GLY A 128 -11.92 26.56 -5.64
N THR A 129 -12.70 26.21 -6.66
CA THR A 129 -12.81 24.82 -7.16
C THR A 129 -11.52 24.38 -7.87
N ARG A 130 -10.90 25.24 -8.65
CA ARG A 130 -9.64 24.96 -9.35
C ARG A 130 -8.47 24.72 -8.38
N ASN A 131 -8.36 25.51 -7.31
CA ASN A 131 -7.33 25.30 -6.29
C ASN A 131 -7.53 23.96 -5.57
N LEU A 132 -8.77 23.61 -5.22
CA LEU A 132 -9.07 22.37 -4.51
C LEU A 132 -8.75 21.11 -5.36
N GLU A 133 -9.01 21.15 -6.66
CA GLU A 133 -8.66 20.07 -7.58
C GLU A 133 -7.14 19.91 -7.69
N LEU A 134 -6.41 21.01 -7.84
CA LEU A 134 -4.95 21.00 -7.93
C LEU A 134 -4.30 20.48 -6.63
N GLU A 135 -4.76 20.96 -5.49
CA GLU A 135 -4.31 20.51 -4.17
C GLU A 135 -4.57 19.02 -3.97
N THR A 136 -5.75 18.54 -4.39
CA THR A 136 -6.10 17.11 -4.34
C THR A 136 -5.18 16.26 -5.21
N ARG A 137 -4.84 16.73 -6.42
CA ARG A 137 -3.89 16.06 -7.31
C ARG A 137 -2.51 15.94 -6.65
N ILE A 138 -1.99 17.04 -6.12
CA ILE A 138 -0.67 17.05 -5.45
C ILE A 138 -0.68 16.13 -4.23
N LEU A 139 -1.72 16.17 -3.39
CA LEU A 139 -1.84 15.30 -2.20
C LEU A 139 -1.95 13.82 -2.57
N ASN A 140 -2.65 13.49 -3.64
CA ASN A 140 -2.71 12.11 -4.13
C ASN A 140 -1.35 11.65 -4.68
N GLN A 141 -0.61 12.54 -5.36
CA GLN A 141 0.74 12.20 -5.83
C GLN A 141 1.73 12.09 -4.67
N LEU A 142 1.63 12.93 -3.64
CA LEU A 142 2.39 12.77 -2.39
C LEU A 142 2.17 11.38 -1.77
N ALA A 143 0.91 10.94 -1.69
CA ALA A 143 0.58 9.62 -1.18
C ALA A 143 1.19 8.50 -2.02
N ARG A 144 1.25 8.63 -3.35
CA ARG A 144 1.92 7.65 -4.24
C ARG A 144 3.42 7.60 -3.99
N GLU A 145 4.08 8.76 -3.94
CA GLU A 145 5.52 8.83 -3.69
C GLU A 145 5.88 8.25 -2.31
N LEU A 146 5.05 8.52 -1.30
CA LEU A 146 5.24 7.94 0.03
C LEU A 146 5.11 6.41 0.00
N LEU A 147 4.06 5.85 -0.61
CA LEU A 147 3.89 4.40 -0.73
C LEU A 147 5.04 3.75 -1.51
N LEU A 148 5.52 4.39 -2.57
CA LEU A 148 6.66 3.91 -3.34
C LEU A 148 7.97 3.98 -2.55
N ALA A 149 8.16 5.02 -1.73
CA ALA A 149 9.30 5.10 -0.81
C ALA A 149 9.22 4.01 0.29
N GLN A 150 8.03 3.66 0.76
CA GLN A 150 7.79 2.66 1.80
C GLN A 150 7.90 1.21 1.31
N SER A 151 8.12 0.97 0.01
CA SER A 151 8.29 -0.39 -0.49
C SER A 151 9.39 -1.13 0.26
N SER A 152 9.05 -2.28 0.84
CA SER A 152 9.99 -3.12 1.59
C SER A 152 11.13 -3.67 0.72
N ASP A 153 10.94 -3.68 -0.60
CA ASP A 153 11.96 -4.10 -1.57
C ASP A 153 13.26 -3.32 -1.42
N TRP A 154 13.19 -2.03 -1.11
CA TRP A 154 14.42 -1.22 -0.98
C TRP A 154 15.30 -1.71 0.16
N ALA A 155 14.72 -1.90 1.34
CA ALA A 155 15.45 -2.42 2.51
C ALA A 155 15.97 -3.85 2.27
N PHE A 156 15.14 -4.70 1.66
CA PHE A 156 15.48 -6.09 1.33
C PHE A 156 16.64 -6.17 0.33
N GLN A 157 16.57 -5.46 -0.79
CA GLN A 157 17.59 -5.48 -1.83
C GLN A 157 18.92 -4.90 -1.34
N ILE A 158 18.89 -3.86 -0.50
CA ILE A 158 20.08 -3.32 0.15
C ILE A 158 20.71 -4.38 1.08
N TYR A 159 19.90 -5.08 1.86
CA TYR A 159 20.38 -6.16 2.73
C TYR A 159 21.00 -7.32 1.93
N GLN A 160 20.37 -7.72 0.82
CA GLN A 160 20.88 -8.78 -0.05
C GLN A 160 22.17 -8.39 -0.80
N GLY A 161 22.46 -7.10 -0.91
CA GLY A 161 23.69 -6.61 -1.53
C GLY A 161 23.74 -6.68 -3.06
N THR A 162 22.64 -7.07 -3.71
CA THR A 162 22.61 -7.31 -5.17
C THR A 162 22.38 -6.05 -5.99
N THR A 163 21.58 -5.10 -5.49
CA THR A 163 21.17 -3.89 -6.21
C THR A 163 21.19 -2.64 -5.31
N VAL A 164 22.19 -2.55 -4.42
CA VAL A 164 22.27 -1.51 -3.38
C VAL A 164 22.14 -0.10 -3.93
N GLU A 165 22.92 0.23 -4.98
CA GLU A 165 22.90 1.57 -5.59
C GLU A 165 21.54 1.89 -6.25
N TYR A 166 20.95 0.92 -6.93
CA TYR A 166 19.64 1.08 -7.56
C TYR A 166 18.57 1.35 -6.51
N SER A 167 18.48 0.50 -5.48
CA SER A 167 17.46 0.58 -4.43
C SER A 167 17.58 1.87 -3.62
N SER A 168 18.83 2.24 -3.26
CA SER A 168 19.11 3.50 -2.56
C SER A 168 18.68 4.72 -3.40
N ARG A 169 19.01 4.73 -4.68
CA ARG A 169 18.63 5.81 -5.61
C ARG A 169 17.11 5.87 -5.81
N ARG A 170 16.44 4.73 -5.92
CA ARG A 170 14.98 4.69 -6.06
C ARG A 170 14.29 5.27 -4.83
N PHE A 171 14.66 4.80 -3.64
CA PHE A 171 14.15 5.34 -2.39
C PHE A 171 14.37 6.86 -2.29
N GLN A 172 15.60 7.32 -2.50
CA GLN A 172 15.95 8.75 -2.46
C GLN A 172 15.14 9.57 -3.47
N SER A 173 14.92 9.04 -4.67
CA SER A 173 14.14 9.73 -5.70
C SER A 173 12.67 9.90 -5.30
N HIS A 174 12.06 8.89 -4.65
CA HIS A 174 10.68 9.02 -4.17
C HIS A 174 10.57 10.01 -3.00
N ILE A 175 11.50 9.99 -2.05
CA ILE A 175 11.56 10.98 -0.97
C ILE A 175 11.77 12.40 -1.52
N GLN A 176 12.64 12.55 -2.53
CA GLN A 176 12.89 13.86 -3.16
C GLN A 176 11.63 14.40 -3.84
N ARG A 177 10.93 13.58 -4.65
CA ARG A 177 9.66 13.98 -5.29
C ARG A 177 8.58 14.29 -4.27
N PHE A 178 8.48 13.48 -3.23
CA PHE A 178 7.59 13.77 -2.10
C PHE A 178 7.85 15.17 -1.53
N ASN A 179 9.10 15.50 -1.23
CA ASN A 179 9.46 16.80 -0.69
C ASN A 179 9.15 17.95 -1.66
N MET A 180 9.49 17.81 -2.96
CA MET A 180 9.15 18.81 -3.97
C MET A 180 7.65 19.10 -4.03
N LEU A 181 6.81 18.06 -4.03
CA LEU A 181 5.36 18.20 -4.03
C LEU A 181 4.82 18.81 -2.74
N ALA A 182 5.39 18.46 -1.60
CA ALA A 182 5.03 19.04 -0.31
C ALA A 182 5.39 20.53 -0.24
N ASP A 183 6.56 20.91 -0.77
CA ASP A 183 7.00 22.30 -0.85
C ASP A 183 6.07 23.14 -1.75
N MET A 184 5.56 22.59 -2.87
CA MET A 184 4.56 23.25 -3.71
C MET A 184 3.27 23.56 -2.93
N LEU A 185 2.79 22.63 -2.10
CA LEU A 185 1.60 22.85 -1.27
C LEU A 185 1.84 23.88 -0.15
N GLU A 186 3.02 23.87 0.44
CA GLU A 186 3.35 24.74 1.57
C GLU A 186 3.64 26.18 1.13
N SER A 187 4.30 26.35 -0.02
CA SER A 187 4.59 27.67 -0.60
C SER A 187 3.40 28.28 -1.34
N GLY A 188 2.50 27.43 -1.87
CA GLY A 188 1.46 27.83 -2.81
C GLY A 188 1.96 28.09 -4.23
N GLU A 189 3.25 27.87 -4.49
CA GLU A 189 3.86 28.00 -5.83
C GLU A 189 3.96 26.62 -6.49
N VAL A 190 3.13 26.37 -7.50
CA VAL A 190 3.03 25.08 -8.18
C VAL A 190 3.74 25.09 -9.53
N ASP A 191 4.74 24.23 -9.68
CA ASP A 191 5.31 23.90 -10.97
C ASP A 191 4.45 22.80 -11.65
N HIS A 192 3.59 23.25 -12.57
CA HIS A 192 2.65 22.38 -13.27
C HIS A 192 3.32 21.35 -14.18
N ASP A 193 4.45 21.71 -14.78
CA ASP A 193 5.18 20.82 -15.69
C ASP A 193 5.86 19.72 -14.89
N LEU A 194 6.48 20.05 -13.76
CA LEU A 194 7.08 19.08 -12.84
C LEU A 194 6.02 18.17 -12.23
N LEU A 195 4.87 18.71 -11.80
CA LEU A 195 3.76 17.89 -11.28
C LEU A 195 3.31 16.87 -12.33
N ALA A 196 3.07 17.30 -13.57
CA ALA A 196 2.66 16.42 -14.65
C ALA A 196 3.73 15.36 -14.99
N GLU A 197 5.01 15.72 -14.93
CA GLU A 197 6.10 14.77 -15.12
C GLU A 197 6.09 13.67 -14.05
N ILE A 198 5.94 14.04 -12.77
CA ILE A 198 5.90 13.10 -11.65
C ILE A 198 4.66 12.19 -11.76
N GLU A 199 3.48 12.75 -12.03
CA GLU A 199 2.23 11.98 -12.22
C GLU A 199 2.33 10.96 -13.35
N ASN A 200 2.95 11.34 -14.48
CA ASN A 200 3.14 10.43 -15.61
C ASN A 200 4.16 9.32 -15.31
N ARG A 201 5.17 9.61 -14.54
CA ARG A 201 6.23 8.66 -14.18
C ARG A 201 5.77 7.63 -13.17
N ASP A 202 5.12 8.08 -12.12
CA ASP A 202 4.73 7.27 -10.96
C ASP A 202 3.19 7.27 -10.83
N ASN A 203 2.51 6.65 -11.81
CA ASN A 203 1.04 6.65 -11.96
C ASN A 203 0.33 5.43 -11.36
N ILE A 204 1.01 4.66 -10.53
CA ILE A 204 0.44 3.52 -9.81
C ILE A 204 -0.65 3.99 -8.82
N PHE A 205 -1.55 3.08 -8.41
CA PHE A 205 -2.64 3.38 -7.47
C PHE A 205 -3.52 4.55 -7.96
N GLN A 206 -4.12 4.42 -9.13
CA GLN A 206 -4.90 5.49 -9.77
C GLN A 206 -6.08 5.96 -8.91
N GLU A 207 -6.68 5.06 -8.12
CA GLU A 207 -7.78 5.33 -7.20
C GLU A 207 -7.33 5.81 -5.80
N ILE A 208 -6.03 6.16 -5.63
CA ILE A 208 -5.53 6.59 -4.33
C ILE A 208 -6.26 7.85 -3.85
N ASN A 209 -6.57 7.88 -2.57
CA ASN A 209 -7.18 9.02 -1.93
C ASN A 209 -6.37 9.41 -0.70
N TYR A 210 -5.72 10.56 -0.74
CA TYR A 210 -4.89 11.09 0.34
C TYR A 210 -5.60 11.18 1.69
N LYS A 211 -6.95 11.20 1.69
CA LYS A 211 -7.76 11.27 2.91
C LYS A 211 -7.56 10.09 3.86
N ILE A 212 -7.00 8.98 3.38
CA ILE A 212 -6.61 7.84 4.24
C ILE A 212 -5.52 8.19 5.26
N TYR A 213 -4.77 9.27 5.02
CA TYR A 213 -3.72 9.76 5.93
C TYR A 213 -4.22 10.79 6.95
N ARG A 214 -5.50 11.11 6.96
CA ARG A 214 -6.09 12.01 7.96
C ARG A 214 -6.16 11.33 9.32
N SER A 215 -5.80 12.08 10.37
CA SER A 215 -5.90 11.65 11.76
C SER A 215 -7.33 11.73 12.31
#